data_c07ab30a5daadfd5c1952a56a8e216ad
#
_entry.id   c07ab30a5daadfd5c1952a56a8e216ad
#
_cell.length_a   1.000
_cell.length_b   1.000
_cell.length_c   1.000
_cell.angle_alpha   90.00
_cell.angle_beta   90.00
_cell.angle_gamma   90.00
#
_symmetry.space_group_name_H-M   'P 1'
#
loop_
_entity.id
_entity.type
_entity.pdbx_description
1 polymer ?
#
loop_
_entity_poly.entity_id
_entity_poly.type
_entity_poly.pdbx_seq_one_letter_code
_entity_poly.pdbx_strand_id
1 'polypeptide(L)'
;VFKPPEGKGARGVRVLTEKSNRYELLFNGRPFAKYISMDELRSTVGKKEIPELMVMEYLEGVELKIDPVLQNGELLTCSVKNRLNFASGLAMGFEMIDDNEALDYARNLLKHLPMDYCIDISTRGGVLMEINPRVSTYIYSENYCAPYLALKLAMGEMSANEVRTYQTKLPVGKKMFRYYGQIDY
;
A
#
# COMPACT_ATOMS: atom_id res chain seq x y z
N VAL A 1 14.17 8.64 4.23
CA VAL A 1 13.27 7.90 5.11
C VAL A 1 14.05 6.86 5.87
N PHE A 2 13.75 6.69 7.15
CA PHE A 2 14.23 5.53 7.89
C PHE A 2 13.07 4.82 8.62
N LYS A 3 13.25 3.52 8.83
CA LYS A 3 12.29 2.68 9.54
C LYS A 3 13.00 1.47 10.15
N PRO A 4 12.45 0.83 11.19
CA PRO A 4 12.92 -0.49 11.61
C PRO A 4 12.80 -1.50 10.45
N PRO A 5 13.72 -2.48 10.34
CA PRO A 5 13.65 -3.51 9.30
C PRO A 5 12.37 -4.36 9.46
N GLU A 6 11.95 -4.58 10.68
CA GLU A 6 10.71 -5.28 11.03
C GLU A 6 9.70 -4.33 11.66
N GLY A 7 8.43 -4.46 11.30
CA GLY A 7 7.37 -3.63 11.86
C GLY A 7 6.08 -3.69 11.06
N LYS A 8 5.04 -3.04 11.59
CA LYS A 8 3.72 -2.95 10.96
C LYS A 8 3.05 -1.60 11.23
N GLY A 9 2.18 -1.19 10.30
CA GLY A 9 1.35 0.01 10.48
C GLY A 9 2.15 1.30 10.57
N ALA A 10 3.21 1.44 9.77
CA ALA A 10 4.09 2.61 9.71
C ALA A 10 4.74 3.00 11.05
N ARG A 11 4.78 2.09 12.05
CA ARG A 11 5.48 2.34 13.31
C ARG A 11 6.96 2.53 13.08
N GLY A 12 7.54 3.58 13.67
CA GLY A 12 8.96 3.89 13.53
C GLY A 12 9.38 4.52 12.21
N VAL A 13 8.47 4.65 11.24
CA VAL A 13 8.76 5.34 9.97
C VAL A 13 8.91 6.83 10.21
N ARG A 14 10.04 7.41 9.78
CA ARG A 14 10.32 8.84 9.85
C ARG A 14 10.90 9.34 8.54
N VAL A 15 10.53 10.56 8.19
CA VAL A 15 11.13 11.31 7.08
C VAL A 15 12.14 12.27 7.65
N LEU A 16 13.41 12.07 7.32
CA LEU A 16 14.49 12.98 7.71
C LEU A 16 14.49 14.19 6.78
N THR A 17 14.31 15.37 7.32
CA THR A 17 14.26 16.62 6.54
C THR A 17 14.58 17.83 7.41
N GLU A 18 15.35 18.76 6.86
CA GLU A 18 15.61 20.07 7.48
C GLU A 18 14.54 21.12 7.08
N LYS A 19 13.63 20.75 6.16
CA LYS A 19 12.59 21.65 5.65
C LYS A 19 11.31 21.66 6.51
N SER A 20 11.26 20.92 7.62
CA SER A 20 10.07 20.91 8.48
C SER A 20 9.97 22.20 9.29
N ASN A 21 8.87 22.93 9.14
CA ASN A 21 8.57 24.07 10.00
C ASN A 21 8.04 23.53 11.35
N ARG A 22 8.91 23.49 12.34
CA ARG A 22 8.58 22.96 13.69
C ARG A 22 7.52 23.77 14.40
N TYR A 23 7.50 25.09 14.19
CA TYR A 23 6.48 25.96 14.73
C TYR A 23 5.09 25.59 14.21
N GLU A 24 4.96 25.44 12.88
CA GLU A 24 3.72 25.02 12.25
C GLU A 24 3.27 23.62 12.71
N LEU A 25 4.22 22.69 12.80
CA LEU A 25 3.90 21.33 13.29
C LEU A 25 3.45 21.34 14.75
N LEU A 26 4.02 22.22 15.57
CA LEU A 26 3.69 22.30 17.01
C LEU A 26 2.32 22.93 17.27
N PHE A 27 1.96 23.98 16.53
CA PHE A 27 0.77 24.78 16.82
C PHE A 27 -0.41 24.52 15.87
N ASN A 28 -0.13 24.16 14.61
CA ASN A 28 -1.14 24.01 13.57
C ASN A 28 -1.25 22.59 13.03
N GLY A 29 -0.23 21.74 13.25
CA GLY A 29 -0.21 20.35 12.81
C GLY A 29 -0.89 19.40 13.79
N ARG A 30 -1.37 18.27 13.28
CA ARG A 30 -1.75 17.15 14.16
C ARG A 30 -0.48 16.60 14.82
N PRO A 31 -0.55 16.05 16.05
CA PRO A 31 0.62 15.58 16.81
C PRO A 31 1.23 14.29 16.20
N PHE A 32 1.67 14.38 14.95
CA PHE A 32 2.30 13.29 14.22
C PHE A 32 3.76 13.61 13.94
N ALA A 33 4.64 12.92 14.63
CA ALA A 33 6.09 13.02 14.45
C ALA A 33 6.58 12.22 13.22
N LYS A 34 6.00 12.48 12.04
CA LYS A 34 6.45 11.84 10.80
C LYS A 34 7.77 12.42 10.32
N TYR A 35 7.96 13.72 10.49
CA TYR A 35 9.14 14.46 10.04
C TYR A 35 10.06 14.72 11.23
N ILE A 36 11.35 14.55 11.02
CA ILE A 36 12.39 14.76 12.03
C ILE A 36 13.62 15.37 11.36
N SER A 37 14.27 16.35 12.01
CA SER A 37 15.57 16.84 11.55
C SER A 37 16.70 15.94 12.04
N MET A 38 17.89 16.10 11.46
CA MET A 38 19.07 15.37 11.92
C MET A 38 19.43 15.72 13.37
N ASP A 39 19.29 17.00 13.74
CA ASP A 39 19.62 17.45 15.11
C ASP A 39 18.61 16.91 16.14
N GLU A 40 17.32 16.84 15.80
CA GLU A 40 16.34 16.17 16.64
C GLU A 40 16.63 14.68 16.81
N LEU A 41 16.98 14.00 15.71
CA LEU A 41 17.36 12.60 15.77
C LEU A 41 18.56 12.41 16.72
N ARG A 42 19.63 13.19 16.55
CA ARG A 42 20.83 13.16 17.39
C ARG A 42 20.51 13.42 18.86
N SER A 43 19.72 14.46 19.14
CA SER A 43 19.35 14.82 20.52
C SER A 43 18.45 13.77 21.17
N THR A 44 17.54 13.18 20.41
CA THR A 44 16.63 12.13 20.90
C THR A 44 17.36 10.85 21.22
N VAL A 45 18.29 10.44 20.35
CA VAL A 45 19.11 9.25 20.59
C VAL A 45 20.11 9.49 21.72
N GLY A 46 20.75 10.68 21.74
CA GLY A 46 21.75 11.04 22.73
C GLY A 46 22.90 10.02 22.75
N LYS A 47 23.10 9.40 23.94
CA LYS A 47 24.12 8.33 24.14
C LYS A 47 23.53 6.91 24.05
N LYS A 48 22.25 6.77 23.71
CA LYS A 48 21.62 5.46 23.58
C LYS A 48 22.09 4.78 22.31
N GLU A 49 22.12 3.47 22.33
CA GLU A 49 22.35 2.67 21.14
C GLU A 49 21.21 2.87 20.14
N ILE A 50 21.56 3.08 18.89
CA ILE A 50 20.57 3.17 17.80
C ILE A 50 20.20 1.75 17.40
N PRO A 51 18.92 1.39 17.41
CA PRO A 51 18.50 0.09 16.90
C PRO A 51 18.80 -0.02 15.39
N GLU A 52 18.80 -1.24 14.88
CA GLU A 52 18.93 -1.46 13.45
C GLU A 52 17.84 -0.68 12.69
N LEU A 53 18.26 0.06 11.66
CA LEU A 53 17.38 0.89 10.85
C LEU A 53 17.64 0.63 9.37
N MET A 54 16.57 0.47 8.62
CA MET A 54 16.62 0.55 7.17
C MET A 54 16.52 2.02 6.75
N VAL A 55 17.52 2.49 6.02
CA VAL A 55 17.55 3.84 5.44
C VAL A 55 17.31 3.73 3.94
N MET A 56 16.40 4.53 3.43
CA MET A 56 15.96 4.45 2.05
C MET A 56 15.67 5.86 1.50
N GLU A 57 15.65 5.96 0.17
CA GLU A 57 15.24 7.16 -0.52
C GLU A 57 13.81 7.59 -0.12
N TYR A 58 13.57 8.90 -0.11
CA TYR A 58 12.21 9.43 -0.01
C TYR A 58 11.60 9.49 -1.41
N LEU A 59 10.62 8.65 -1.65
CA LEU A 59 9.91 8.62 -2.93
C LEU A 59 8.82 9.69 -2.92
N GLU A 60 8.83 10.52 -3.95
CA GLU A 60 7.78 11.51 -4.22
C GLU A 60 6.70 10.92 -5.13
N GLY A 61 5.58 11.65 -5.29
CA GLY A 61 4.51 11.28 -6.20
C GLY A 61 3.35 10.51 -5.56
N VAL A 62 2.49 10.02 -6.43
CA VAL A 62 1.25 9.31 -6.05
C VAL A 62 1.57 7.92 -5.56
N GLU A 63 0.90 7.52 -4.49
CA GLU A 63 0.98 6.16 -3.97
C GLU A 63 -0.15 5.31 -4.55
N LEU A 64 0.26 4.28 -5.31
CA LEU A 64 -0.66 3.30 -5.86
C LEU A 64 -0.62 2.01 -5.05
N LYS A 65 -1.78 1.37 -4.97
CA LYS A 65 -1.95 0.00 -4.52
C LYS A 65 -2.36 -0.86 -5.70
N ILE A 66 -1.61 -1.92 -5.92
CA ILE A 66 -1.79 -2.86 -7.02
C ILE A 66 -2.09 -4.21 -6.38
N ASP A 67 -3.27 -4.76 -6.64
CA ASP A 67 -3.75 -5.98 -6.01
C ASP A 67 -4.02 -7.05 -7.08
N PRO A 68 -3.02 -7.83 -7.46
CA PRO A 68 -3.18 -8.90 -8.41
C PRO A 68 -3.81 -10.14 -7.78
N VAL A 69 -4.54 -10.90 -8.61
CA VAL A 69 -4.84 -12.32 -8.40
C VAL A 69 -3.91 -13.11 -9.32
N LEU A 70 -3.20 -14.06 -8.77
CA LEU A 70 -2.05 -14.72 -9.36
C LEU A 70 -2.22 -16.23 -9.42
N GLN A 71 -1.56 -16.84 -10.42
CA GLN A 71 -1.27 -18.27 -10.45
C GLN A 71 0.14 -18.49 -11.01
N ASN A 72 1.02 -19.12 -10.24
CA ASN A 72 2.42 -19.39 -10.61
C ASN A 72 3.17 -18.13 -11.08
N GLY A 73 2.96 -16.99 -10.44
CA GLY A 73 3.55 -15.71 -10.82
C GLY A 73 2.87 -15.02 -12.01
N GLU A 74 1.90 -15.67 -12.66
CA GLU A 74 1.14 -15.04 -13.73
C GLU A 74 0.01 -14.19 -13.18
N LEU A 75 -0.08 -12.93 -13.63
CA LEU A 75 -1.14 -12.01 -13.28
C LEU A 75 -2.40 -12.33 -14.10
N LEU A 76 -3.46 -12.78 -13.43
CA LEU A 76 -4.73 -13.14 -14.07
C LEU A 76 -5.68 -11.95 -14.13
N THR A 77 -5.88 -11.26 -13.01
CA THR A 77 -6.63 -10.01 -12.93
C THR A 77 -6.01 -9.12 -11.86
N CYS A 78 -6.19 -7.81 -11.97
CA CYS A 78 -5.53 -6.88 -11.08
C CYS A 78 -6.32 -5.58 -10.91
N SER A 79 -6.57 -5.19 -9.69
CA SER A 79 -7.07 -3.85 -9.39
C SER A 79 -5.91 -2.90 -9.09
N VAL A 80 -5.99 -1.69 -9.66
CA VAL A 80 -5.08 -0.59 -9.35
C VAL A 80 -5.87 0.51 -8.66
N LYS A 81 -5.35 0.99 -7.54
CA LYS A 81 -6.03 2.00 -6.71
C LYS A 81 -5.11 3.16 -6.38
N ASN A 82 -5.56 4.35 -6.67
CA ASN A 82 -4.97 5.56 -6.16
C ASN A 82 -5.37 5.72 -4.68
N ARG A 83 -4.39 5.94 -3.83
CA ARG A 83 -4.60 6.13 -2.40
C ARG A 83 -4.97 7.57 -2.11
N LEU A 84 -6.20 7.76 -1.65
CA LEU A 84 -6.71 9.06 -1.22
C LEU A 84 -6.44 9.24 0.28
N ASN A 85 -6.70 10.35 0.83
CA ASN A 85 -6.66 10.73 2.24
C ASN A 85 -6.02 9.74 3.22
N PHE A 86 -5.19 10.25 4.12
CA PHE A 86 -4.49 9.45 5.13
C PHE A 86 -4.90 9.90 6.53
N ALA A 87 -5.13 8.93 7.41
CA ALA A 87 -5.22 9.17 8.84
C ALA A 87 -4.33 8.16 9.55
N SER A 88 -3.39 8.65 10.34
CA SER A 88 -2.47 7.80 11.13
C SER A 88 -1.71 6.74 10.31
N GLY A 89 -1.32 7.08 9.06
CA GLY A 89 -0.65 6.15 8.17
C GLY A 89 -1.57 5.14 7.48
N LEU A 90 -2.87 5.12 7.81
CA LEU A 90 -3.86 4.30 7.13
C LEU A 90 -4.55 5.10 6.02
N ALA A 91 -4.77 4.48 4.88
CA ALA A 91 -5.60 5.08 3.86
C ALA A 91 -7.07 5.07 4.30
N MET A 92 -7.70 6.22 4.24
CA MET A 92 -9.10 6.40 4.55
C MET A 92 -9.98 6.32 3.30
N GLY A 93 -9.38 6.40 2.12
CA GLY A 93 -10.08 6.27 0.86
C GLY A 93 -9.18 5.80 -0.26
N PHE A 94 -9.80 5.25 -1.27
CA PHE A 94 -9.18 4.83 -2.52
C PHE A 94 -10.08 5.19 -3.70
N GLU A 95 -9.46 5.43 -4.82
CA GLU A 95 -10.11 5.52 -6.13
C GLU A 95 -9.60 4.39 -7.02
N MET A 96 -10.49 3.59 -7.56
CA MET A 96 -10.15 2.57 -8.53
C MET A 96 -9.81 3.25 -9.85
N ILE A 97 -8.63 3.00 -10.37
CA ILE A 97 -8.15 3.62 -11.60
C ILE A 97 -7.79 2.57 -12.65
N ASP A 98 -7.83 2.97 -13.90
CA ASP A 98 -7.25 2.24 -15.02
C ASP A 98 -5.84 2.79 -15.26
N ASP A 99 -4.83 1.97 -15.02
CA ASP A 99 -3.43 2.37 -15.11
C ASP A 99 -2.61 1.22 -15.72
N ASN A 100 -2.42 1.29 -17.03
CA ASN A 100 -1.69 0.27 -17.78
C ASN A 100 -0.21 0.23 -17.43
N GLU A 101 0.41 1.36 -17.08
CA GLU A 101 1.82 1.40 -16.67
C GLU A 101 2.02 0.64 -15.36
N ALA A 102 1.12 0.84 -14.39
CA ALA A 102 1.15 0.10 -13.12
C ALA A 102 0.91 -1.39 -13.33
N LEU A 103 0.01 -1.77 -14.26
CA LEU A 103 -0.24 -3.17 -14.61
C LEU A 103 0.97 -3.82 -15.25
N ASP A 104 1.63 -3.14 -16.19
CA ASP A 104 2.82 -3.65 -16.86
C ASP A 104 4.02 -3.73 -15.90
N TYR A 105 4.14 -2.76 -15.02
CA TYR A 105 5.12 -2.81 -13.92
C TYR A 105 4.91 -4.06 -13.07
N ALA A 106 3.68 -4.32 -12.61
CA ALA A 106 3.35 -5.49 -11.81
C ALA A 106 3.64 -6.80 -12.56
N ARG A 107 3.26 -6.91 -13.83
CA ARG A 107 3.56 -8.07 -14.68
C ARG A 107 5.06 -8.34 -14.77
N ASN A 108 5.87 -7.30 -14.97
CA ASN A 108 7.32 -7.44 -15.07
C ASN A 108 7.95 -7.85 -13.74
N LEU A 109 7.51 -7.25 -12.63
CA LEU A 109 7.97 -7.60 -11.29
C LEU A 109 7.68 -9.07 -10.96
N LEU A 110 6.46 -9.52 -11.25
CA LEU A 110 5.98 -10.85 -10.90
C LEU A 110 6.62 -11.98 -11.71
N LYS A 111 7.19 -11.70 -12.89
CA LYS A 111 7.99 -12.69 -13.63
C LYS A 111 9.19 -13.24 -12.81
N HIS A 112 9.66 -12.47 -11.85
CA HIS A 112 10.79 -12.81 -11.00
C HIS A 112 10.38 -13.32 -9.61
N LEU A 113 9.07 -13.33 -9.32
CA LEU A 113 8.50 -13.67 -8.03
C LEU A 113 7.34 -14.66 -8.23
N PRO A 114 7.59 -15.97 -8.25
CA PRO A 114 6.54 -16.98 -8.42
C PRO A 114 5.64 -17.02 -7.17
N MET A 115 4.66 -16.13 -7.14
CA MET A 115 3.68 -16.00 -6.07
C MET A 115 2.30 -16.44 -6.57
N ASP A 116 1.46 -16.88 -5.66
CA ASP A 116 0.12 -17.34 -5.93
C ASP A 116 -0.93 -16.51 -5.18
N TYR A 117 -2.15 -16.54 -5.70
CA TYR A 117 -3.37 -15.99 -5.12
C TYR A 117 -3.37 -14.47 -5.04
N CYS A 118 -3.42 -13.91 -3.83
CA CYS A 118 -3.53 -12.46 -3.64
C CYS A 118 -2.34 -11.90 -2.89
N ILE A 119 -1.76 -10.85 -3.43
CA ILE A 119 -0.75 -10.02 -2.77
C ILE A 119 -1.14 -8.55 -2.86
N ASP A 120 -0.45 -7.71 -2.12
CA ASP A 120 -0.60 -6.24 -2.12
C ASP A 120 0.76 -5.63 -2.47
N ILE A 121 0.86 -5.00 -3.63
CA ILE A 121 2.03 -4.26 -4.09
C ILE A 121 1.76 -2.77 -3.87
N SER A 122 2.71 -2.08 -3.26
CA SER A 122 2.65 -0.63 -3.10
C SER A 122 3.77 0.02 -3.91
N THR A 123 3.40 1.00 -4.72
CA THR A 123 4.38 1.84 -5.42
C THR A 123 4.16 3.30 -5.08
N ARG A 124 5.19 4.12 -5.26
CA ARG A 124 5.07 5.58 -5.20
C ARG A 124 5.94 6.19 -6.29
N GLY A 125 5.36 7.09 -7.09
CA GLY A 125 6.04 7.67 -8.23
C GLY A 125 6.57 6.62 -9.21
N GLY A 126 5.88 5.48 -9.37
CA GLY A 126 6.30 4.37 -10.22
C GLY A 126 7.37 3.45 -9.60
N VAL A 127 7.85 3.70 -8.38
CA VAL A 127 8.89 2.91 -7.71
C VAL A 127 8.28 2.00 -6.65
N LEU A 128 8.77 0.75 -6.55
CA LEU A 128 8.33 -0.21 -5.53
C LEU A 128 8.65 0.28 -4.12
N MET A 129 7.64 0.27 -3.25
CA MET A 129 7.80 0.51 -1.81
C MET A 129 7.82 -0.77 -1.00
N GLU A 130 6.86 -1.66 -1.26
CA GLU A 130 6.70 -2.92 -0.53
C GLU A 130 5.82 -3.90 -1.29
N ILE A 131 6.01 -5.19 -1.00
CA ILE A 131 5.12 -6.27 -1.39
C ILE A 131 4.65 -6.94 -0.10
N ASN A 132 3.35 -7.06 0.07
CA ASN A 132 2.75 -7.75 1.21
C ASN A 132 2.11 -9.07 0.73
N PRO A 133 2.55 -10.24 1.21
CA PRO A 133 1.99 -11.54 0.82
C PRO A 133 0.65 -11.80 1.52
N ARG A 134 -0.29 -10.90 1.34
CA ARG A 134 -1.64 -10.94 1.91
C ARG A 134 -2.58 -10.06 1.12
N VAL A 135 -3.88 -10.27 1.28
CA VAL A 135 -4.92 -9.40 0.71
C VAL A 135 -4.83 -7.97 1.25
N SER A 136 -5.11 -7.01 0.40
CA SER A 136 -5.22 -5.59 0.74
C SER A 136 -6.61 -5.24 1.28
N THR A 137 -6.94 -3.96 1.30
CA THR A 137 -8.26 -3.42 1.61
C THR A 137 -8.93 -2.86 0.36
N TYR A 138 -10.27 -2.74 0.37
CA TYR A 138 -11.05 -2.23 -0.78
C TYR A 138 -10.85 -3.05 -2.06
N ILE A 139 -10.81 -4.39 -1.92
CA ILE A 139 -10.54 -5.36 -2.98
C ILE A 139 -11.79 -6.07 -3.45
N TYR A 140 -12.94 -5.57 -3.08
CA TYR A 140 -14.24 -6.11 -3.45
C TYR A 140 -15.20 -4.99 -3.87
N SER A 141 -16.08 -5.34 -4.76
CA SER A 141 -17.20 -4.55 -5.21
C SER A 141 -18.33 -5.50 -5.59
N GLU A 142 -19.45 -4.99 -6.07
CA GLU A 142 -20.61 -5.79 -6.48
C GLU A 142 -20.23 -6.93 -7.45
N ASN A 143 -19.37 -6.65 -8.43
CA ASN A 143 -19.02 -7.59 -9.50
C ASN A 143 -17.57 -8.07 -9.46
N TYR A 144 -16.80 -7.69 -8.43
CA TYR A 144 -15.39 -8.05 -8.29
C TYR A 144 -15.01 -8.24 -6.83
N CYS A 145 -14.42 -9.40 -6.52
CA CYS A 145 -13.89 -9.69 -5.19
C CYS A 145 -12.62 -10.53 -5.33
N ALA A 146 -11.45 -9.90 -5.21
CA ALA A 146 -10.15 -10.58 -5.39
C ALA A 146 -9.97 -11.81 -4.49
N PRO A 147 -10.28 -11.78 -3.17
CA PRO A 147 -10.16 -12.96 -2.32
C PRO A 147 -11.09 -14.11 -2.75
N TYR A 148 -12.29 -13.80 -3.21
CA TYR A 148 -13.22 -14.81 -3.72
C TYR A 148 -12.66 -15.49 -4.97
N LEU A 149 -12.14 -14.71 -5.93
CA LEU A 149 -11.53 -15.24 -7.14
C LEU A 149 -10.32 -16.13 -6.84
N ALA A 150 -9.45 -15.67 -5.91
CA ALA A 150 -8.30 -16.44 -5.48
C ALA A 150 -8.70 -17.77 -4.78
N LEU A 151 -9.74 -17.73 -3.94
CA LEU A 151 -10.24 -18.94 -3.28
C LEU A 151 -10.82 -19.93 -4.30
N LYS A 152 -11.66 -19.46 -5.24
CA LYS A 152 -12.22 -20.31 -6.30
C LYS A 152 -11.14 -20.94 -7.19
N LEU A 153 -10.10 -20.16 -7.51
CA LEU A 153 -8.94 -20.64 -8.24
C LEU A 153 -8.19 -21.73 -7.44
N ALA A 154 -7.93 -21.49 -6.14
CA ALA A 154 -7.23 -22.43 -5.28
C ALA A 154 -7.98 -23.76 -5.09
N MET A 155 -9.31 -23.70 -5.05
CA MET A 155 -10.18 -24.88 -4.93
C MET A 155 -10.40 -25.60 -6.27
N GLY A 156 -9.88 -25.08 -7.38
CA GLY A 156 -10.14 -25.63 -8.71
C GLY A 156 -11.57 -25.43 -9.22
N GLU A 157 -12.33 -24.55 -8.58
CA GLU A 157 -13.72 -24.23 -8.96
C GLU A 157 -13.82 -23.16 -10.04
N MET A 158 -12.71 -22.48 -10.35
CA MET A 158 -12.53 -21.57 -11.48
C MET A 158 -11.19 -21.82 -12.11
N SER A 159 -11.16 -21.78 -13.44
CA SER A 159 -9.93 -21.79 -14.23
C SER A 159 -9.28 -20.39 -14.27
N ALA A 160 -7.97 -20.35 -14.60
CA ALA A 160 -7.27 -19.09 -14.81
C ALA A 160 -7.96 -18.22 -15.89
N ASN A 161 -8.48 -18.82 -16.93
CA ASN A 161 -9.17 -18.11 -18.02
C ASN A 161 -10.47 -17.45 -17.51
N GLU A 162 -11.24 -18.12 -16.69
CA GLU A 162 -12.44 -17.53 -16.07
C GLU A 162 -12.07 -16.36 -15.17
N VAL A 163 -11.03 -16.50 -14.34
CA VAL A 163 -10.54 -15.41 -13.48
C VAL A 163 -10.12 -14.19 -14.29
N ARG A 164 -9.44 -14.37 -15.43
CA ARG A 164 -9.05 -13.25 -16.33
C ARG A 164 -10.23 -12.44 -16.83
N THR A 165 -11.41 -13.04 -17.03
CA THR A 165 -12.61 -12.30 -17.48
C THR A 165 -13.06 -11.23 -16.48
N TYR A 166 -12.67 -11.34 -15.21
CA TYR A 166 -13.04 -10.37 -14.19
C TYR A 166 -12.28 -9.05 -14.28
N GLN A 167 -11.23 -8.95 -15.09
CA GLN A 167 -10.54 -7.67 -15.33
C GLN A 167 -11.50 -6.61 -15.88
N THR A 168 -12.43 -6.97 -16.72
CA THR A 168 -13.44 -6.06 -17.31
C THR A 168 -14.56 -5.68 -16.34
N LYS A 169 -14.63 -6.32 -15.17
CA LYS A 169 -15.66 -6.07 -14.14
C LYS A 169 -15.18 -5.12 -13.03
N LEU A 170 -13.97 -4.62 -13.13
CA LEU A 170 -13.42 -3.67 -12.18
C LEU A 170 -14.21 -2.36 -12.22
N PRO A 171 -14.58 -1.80 -11.06
CA PRO A 171 -15.35 -0.57 -10.99
C PRO A 171 -14.45 0.67 -11.11
N VAL A 172 -13.82 0.86 -12.27
CA VAL A 172 -12.95 2.01 -12.54
C VAL A 172 -13.70 3.33 -12.30
N GLY A 173 -13.03 4.30 -11.68
CA GLY A 173 -13.60 5.59 -11.28
C GLY A 173 -14.37 5.56 -9.96
N LYS A 174 -14.64 4.39 -9.38
CA LYS A 174 -15.32 4.29 -8.09
C LYS A 174 -14.40 4.73 -6.96
N LYS A 175 -14.91 5.62 -6.11
CA LYS A 175 -14.26 6.06 -4.86
C LYS A 175 -14.86 5.30 -3.70
N MET A 176 -13.99 4.80 -2.83
CA MET A 176 -14.36 4.03 -1.65
C MET A 176 -13.72 4.68 -0.42
N PHE A 177 -14.49 4.84 0.63
CA PHE A 177 -14.04 5.46 1.88
C PHE A 177 -14.34 4.56 3.06
N ARG A 178 -13.43 4.58 4.03
CA ARG A 178 -13.66 3.97 5.34
C ARG A 178 -14.39 4.97 6.23
N TYR A 179 -15.41 4.49 6.94
CA TYR A 179 -16.06 5.25 8.00
C TYR A 179 -16.07 4.46 9.30
N TYR A 180 -16.17 5.16 10.40
CA TYR A 180 -16.38 4.58 11.71
C TYR A 180 -17.81 4.89 12.15
N GLY A 181 -18.54 3.87 12.57
CA GLY A 181 -19.88 4.01 13.14
C GLY A 181 -19.86 3.81 14.66
N GLN A 182 -20.83 4.38 15.34
CA GLN A 182 -21.13 4.09 16.76
C GLN A 182 -22.28 3.10 16.79
N ILE A 183 -22.17 2.11 17.67
CA ILE A 183 -23.26 1.16 17.98
C ILE A 183 -23.60 1.36 19.44
N ASP A 184 -24.86 1.65 19.73
CA ASP A 184 -25.38 1.69 21.09
C ASP A 184 -25.90 0.28 21.44
N TYR A 185 -25.59 -0.20 22.65
CA TYR A 185 -25.98 -1.50 23.19
C TYR A 185 -27.15 -1.36 24.13
#